data_7ade99eb7062c315410a54a5e5648b10
#
_entry.id   7ade99eb7062c315410a54a5e5648b10
#
_cell.length_a   1.000
_cell.length_b   1.000
_cell.length_c   1.000
_cell.angle_alpha   90.00
_cell.angle_beta   90.00
_cell.angle_gamma   90.00
#
_symmetry.space_group_name_H-M   'P 1'
#
loop_
_entity.id
_entity.type
_entity.pdbx_description
1 polymer ?
#
loop_
_entity_poly.entity_id
_entity_poly.type
_entity_poly.pdbx_seq_one_letter_code
_entity_poly.pdbx_strand_id
1 'polypeptide(L)'
;MNLAPHAAAATSTDHTDHTDRTDPADEDVVLTLSGSVVRPQTLTLAALRAMPSVTCAPFDLRCYTTQRFIRTVEPYRGVLLTALIEHAGLHYEAPGDFKRMIFLAVGHDGYAVPFTWHELFNSPVGEQAIVAYECGGQPLSAADGAPVLFSGADSVPAPRHLKRLARIETRVLAP
;
A
#
# COMPACT_ATOMS: atom_id res chain seq x y z
N MET A 1 72.09 -12.12 -22.39
CA MET A 1 71.45 -11.20 -23.32
C MET A 1 70.19 -11.84 -23.82
N ASN A 2 69.07 -11.48 -23.27
CA ASN A 2 67.78 -11.63 -23.97
C ASN A 2 66.72 -10.86 -23.19
N LEU A 3 66.23 -9.84 -23.82
CA LEU A 3 65.12 -9.01 -23.27
C LEU A 3 63.83 -9.77 -23.47
N ALA A 4 63.05 -9.82 -22.42
CA ALA A 4 61.63 -10.23 -22.48
C ALA A 4 60.75 -8.95 -22.58
N PRO A 5 59.67 -8.96 -23.38
CA PRO A 5 58.74 -7.81 -23.46
C PRO A 5 57.65 -7.87 -22.38
N HIS A 6 57.32 -6.71 -21.86
CA HIS A 6 56.19 -6.43 -20.97
C HIS A 6 54.87 -6.78 -21.64
N ALA A 7 54.02 -7.57 -20.97
CA ALA A 7 52.63 -7.71 -21.28
C ALA A 7 51.81 -6.70 -20.46
N ALA A 8 51.05 -5.86 -21.15
CA ALA A 8 50.13 -4.90 -20.56
C ALA A 8 48.87 -5.64 -20.05
N ALA A 9 48.50 -5.41 -18.79
CA ALA A 9 47.28 -5.86 -18.22
C ALA A 9 46.11 -5.00 -18.74
N ALA A 10 45.14 -5.66 -19.39
CA ALA A 10 43.88 -5.05 -19.76
C ALA A 10 42.98 -5.04 -18.51
N THR A 11 42.60 -3.86 -18.03
CA THR A 11 41.56 -3.64 -17.04
C THR A 11 40.20 -3.87 -17.69
N SER A 12 39.55 -4.99 -17.34
CA SER A 12 38.16 -5.24 -17.66
C SER A 12 37.30 -4.42 -16.72
N THR A 13 36.65 -3.37 -17.22
CA THR A 13 35.56 -2.68 -16.52
C THR A 13 34.32 -3.54 -16.67
N ASP A 14 34.00 -4.25 -15.60
CA ASP A 14 32.72 -4.96 -15.44
C ASP A 14 31.60 -3.92 -15.24
N HIS A 15 30.89 -3.64 -16.34
CA HIS A 15 29.69 -2.82 -16.34
C HIS A 15 28.55 -3.75 -15.93
N THR A 16 28.26 -3.81 -14.63
CA THR A 16 27.04 -4.45 -14.14
C THR A 16 25.86 -3.63 -14.64
N ASP A 17 25.32 -4.08 -15.76
CA ASP A 17 24.03 -3.65 -16.28
C ASP A 17 22.95 -4.11 -15.30
N HIS A 18 22.52 -3.19 -14.42
CA HIS A 18 21.39 -3.37 -13.52
C HIS A 18 20.14 -3.21 -14.36
N THR A 19 19.83 -4.22 -15.19
CA THR A 19 18.51 -4.33 -15.80
C THR A 19 17.49 -4.45 -14.66
N ASP A 20 16.77 -3.37 -14.45
CA ASP A 20 15.56 -3.28 -13.65
C ASP A 20 14.54 -4.32 -14.18
N ARG A 21 14.62 -5.55 -13.67
CA ARG A 21 13.68 -6.61 -13.98
C ARG A 21 12.46 -6.35 -13.12
N THR A 22 11.48 -5.65 -13.67
CA THR A 22 10.13 -5.61 -13.13
C THR A 22 9.62 -7.05 -12.98
N ASP A 23 9.27 -7.46 -11.77
CA ASP A 23 8.69 -8.77 -11.50
C ASP A 23 7.37 -8.88 -12.30
N PRO A 24 7.13 -9.95 -13.10
CA PRO A 24 5.88 -10.11 -13.83
C PRO A 24 4.62 -10.01 -12.94
N ALA A 25 4.72 -10.28 -11.63
CA ALA A 25 3.65 -10.08 -10.68
C ALA A 25 3.31 -8.59 -10.43
N ASP A 26 4.17 -7.66 -10.84
CA ASP A 26 3.96 -6.21 -10.69
C ASP A 26 3.12 -5.60 -11.83
N GLU A 27 2.92 -6.32 -12.93
CA GLU A 27 2.14 -5.84 -14.09
C GLU A 27 0.63 -6.07 -13.93
N ASP A 28 0.22 -6.97 -13.05
CA ASP A 28 -1.19 -7.27 -12.82
C ASP A 28 -1.86 -6.18 -11.97
N VAL A 29 -3.10 -5.84 -12.36
CA VAL A 29 -3.94 -4.94 -11.57
C VAL A 29 -4.22 -5.57 -10.22
N VAL A 30 -3.84 -4.86 -9.15
CA VAL A 30 -4.03 -5.34 -7.78
C VAL A 30 -5.07 -4.54 -7.00
N LEU A 31 -5.34 -3.30 -7.39
CA LEU A 31 -6.23 -2.41 -6.66
C LEU A 31 -6.99 -1.50 -7.61
N THR A 32 -8.30 -1.36 -7.41
CA THR A 32 -9.12 -0.33 -8.05
C THR A 32 -9.63 0.67 -7.02
N LEU A 33 -9.73 1.94 -7.42
CA LEU A 33 -10.34 3.01 -6.65
C LEU A 33 -11.40 3.68 -7.49
N SER A 34 -12.65 3.69 -7.02
CA SER A 34 -13.82 4.08 -7.81
C SER A 34 -14.92 4.72 -6.95
N GLY A 35 -16.03 5.08 -7.59
CA GLY A 35 -17.19 5.72 -6.96
C GLY A 35 -17.12 7.23 -7.07
N SER A 36 -17.35 7.95 -5.97
CA SER A 36 -17.37 9.42 -5.92
C SER A 36 -15.96 10.02 -5.97
N VAL A 37 -15.25 9.78 -7.08
CA VAL A 37 -13.91 10.30 -7.37
C VAL A 37 -13.86 10.98 -8.74
N VAL A 38 -12.95 11.93 -8.89
CA VAL A 38 -12.76 12.65 -10.17
C VAL A 38 -12.08 11.75 -11.20
N ARG A 39 -11.12 10.96 -10.78
CA ARG A 39 -10.32 10.07 -11.63
C ARG A 39 -10.29 8.66 -11.04
N PRO A 40 -11.17 7.76 -11.45
CA PRO A 40 -11.07 6.34 -11.06
C PRO A 40 -9.67 5.79 -11.39
N GLN A 41 -9.13 4.99 -10.47
CA GLN A 41 -7.77 4.45 -10.58
C GLN A 41 -7.81 2.93 -10.74
N THR A 42 -6.86 2.43 -11.52
CA THR A 42 -6.53 1.01 -11.62
C THR A 42 -5.02 0.91 -11.41
N LEU A 43 -4.61 0.28 -10.32
CA LEU A 43 -3.23 0.33 -9.84
C LEU A 43 -2.61 -1.07 -9.84
N THR A 44 -1.37 -1.14 -10.26
CA THR A 44 -0.48 -2.30 -10.12
C THR A 44 0.37 -2.15 -8.86
N LEU A 45 1.07 -3.20 -8.44
CA LEU A 45 2.06 -3.10 -7.36
C LEU A 45 3.19 -2.12 -7.74
N ALA A 46 3.62 -2.12 -9.00
CA ALA A 46 4.63 -1.17 -9.50
C ALA A 46 4.15 0.27 -9.37
N ALA A 47 2.90 0.56 -9.73
CA ALA A 47 2.31 1.88 -9.56
C ALA A 47 2.26 2.32 -8.09
N LEU A 48 1.88 1.41 -7.17
CA LEU A 48 1.91 1.69 -5.73
C LEU A 48 3.32 1.99 -5.22
N ARG A 49 4.34 1.23 -5.67
CA ARG A 49 5.74 1.44 -5.29
C ARG A 49 6.30 2.77 -5.80
N ALA A 50 5.81 3.28 -6.91
CA ALA A 50 6.23 4.56 -7.48
C ALA A 50 5.66 5.78 -6.72
N MET A 51 4.66 5.59 -5.84
CA MET A 51 4.08 6.67 -5.03
C MET A 51 4.91 6.93 -3.76
N PRO A 52 4.80 8.13 -3.15
CA PRO A 52 5.39 8.42 -1.85
C PRO A 52 4.96 7.38 -0.81
N SER A 53 5.91 6.81 -0.09
CA SER A 53 5.66 5.73 0.86
C SER A 53 5.96 6.16 2.30
N VAL A 54 5.27 5.50 3.23
CA VAL A 54 5.52 5.58 4.67
C VAL A 54 5.80 4.18 5.22
N THR A 55 6.44 4.12 6.38
CA THR A 55 6.73 2.87 7.09
C THR A 55 6.14 2.95 8.48
N CYS A 56 5.33 1.96 8.89
CA CYS A 56 4.85 1.86 10.27
C CYS A 56 5.88 1.15 11.17
N ALA A 57 5.73 1.31 12.49
CA ALA A 57 6.46 0.50 13.45
C ALA A 57 5.96 -0.97 13.44
N PRO A 58 6.77 -1.94 13.89
CA PRO A 58 6.30 -3.30 14.12
C PRO A 58 5.19 -3.30 15.18
N PHE A 59 4.24 -4.23 15.07
CA PHE A 59 3.11 -4.30 15.98
C PHE A 59 2.66 -5.72 16.27
N ASP A 60 2.01 -5.93 17.42
CA ASP A 60 1.40 -7.19 17.78
C ASP A 60 -0.02 -7.30 17.20
N LEU A 61 -0.22 -8.28 16.34
CA LEU A 61 -1.56 -8.63 15.87
C LEU A 61 -2.25 -9.49 16.95
N ARG A 62 -3.40 -9.01 17.42
CA ARG A 62 -4.22 -9.67 18.45
C ARG A 62 -5.65 -9.84 17.94
N CYS A 63 -6.27 -10.94 18.33
CA CYS A 63 -7.70 -11.14 18.08
C CYS A 63 -8.51 -10.09 18.84
N TYR A 64 -9.40 -9.37 18.14
CA TYR A 64 -10.20 -8.31 18.76
C TYR A 64 -11.08 -8.84 19.91
N THR A 65 -11.76 -9.97 19.70
CA THR A 65 -12.71 -10.53 20.67
C THR A 65 -12.03 -11.14 21.88
N THR A 66 -10.94 -11.91 21.68
CA THR A 66 -10.30 -12.69 22.75
C THR A 66 -9.03 -12.05 23.29
N GLN A 67 -8.53 -10.99 22.66
CA GLN A 67 -7.24 -10.34 22.93
C GLN A 67 -6.04 -11.29 22.84
N ARG A 68 -6.25 -12.53 22.35
CA ARG A 68 -5.18 -13.50 22.19
C ARG A 68 -4.17 -13.00 21.15
N PHE A 69 -2.89 -13.08 21.50
CA PHE A 69 -1.78 -12.83 20.59
C PHE A 69 -1.84 -13.81 19.41
N ILE A 70 -1.69 -13.29 18.19
CA ILE A 70 -1.65 -14.06 16.97
C ILE A 70 -0.21 -14.15 16.47
N ARG A 71 0.43 -13.00 16.25
CA ARG A 71 1.84 -12.89 15.85
C ARG A 71 2.30 -11.44 15.95
N THR A 72 3.61 -11.23 15.99
CA THR A 72 4.19 -9.92 15.70
C THR A 72 4.25 -9.74 14.19
N VAL A 73 3.93 -8.55 13.72
CA VAL A 73 4.03 -8.13 12.32
C VAL A 73 5.20 -7.16 12.22
N GLU A 74 6.13 -7.49 11.34
CA GLU A 74 7.24 -6.62 11.00
C GLU A 74 6.74 -5.32 10.34
N PRO A 75 7.55 -4.24 10.31
CA PRO A 75 7.13 -2.98 9.74
C PRO A 75 6.55 -3.12 8.34
N TYR A 76 5.35 -2.61 8.13
CA TYR A 76 4.80 -2.43 6.80
C TYR A 76 5.33 -1.14 6.18
N ARG A 77 5.63 -1.21 4.89
CA ARG A 77 5.87 -0.06 4.04
C ARG A 77 4.85 -0.03 2.92
N GLY A 78 4.31 1.16 2.63
CA GLY A 78 3.28 1.33 1.61
C GLY A 78 2.89 2.77 1.42
N VAL A 79 1.79 2.99 0.71
CA VAL A 79 1.20 4.31 0.41
C VAL A 79 0.12 4.61 1.44
N LEU A 80 0.05 5.86 1.91
CA LEU A 80 -1.08 6.29 2.73
C LEU A 80 -2.39 6.15 1.95
N LEU A 81 -3.43 5.66 2.61
CA LEU A 81 -4.76 5.58 2.02
C LEU A 81 -5.29 6.96 1.60
N THR A 82 -4.98 7.99 2.40
CA THR A 82 -5.29 9.38 2.07
C THR A 82 -4.62 9.85 0.79
N ALA A 83 -3.34 9.51 0.57
CA ALA A 83 -2.61 9.87 -0.65
C ALA A 83 -3.21 9.22 -1.90
N LEU A 84 -3.69 7.97 -1.82
CA LEU A 84 -4.39 7.31 -2.91
C LEU A 84 -5.70 8.01 -3.24
N ILE A 85 -6.49 8.37 -2.22
CA ILE A 85 -7.76 9.08 -2.38
C ILE A 85 -7.53 10.48 -2.95
N GLU A 86 -6.55 11.22 -2.45
CA GLU A 86 -6.19 12.55 -2.97
C GLU A 86 -5.70 12.48 -4.42
N HIS A 87 -4.94 11.46 -4.78
CA HIS A 87 -4.51 11.24 -6.15
C HIS A 87 -5.70 11.01 -7.11
N ALA A 88 -6.72 10.29 -6.66
CA ALA A 88 -7.97 10.12 -7.41
C ALA A 88 -8.83 11.39 -7.44
N GLY A 89 -8.71 12.22 -6.41
CA GLY A 89 -9.54 13.40 -6.18
C GLY A 89 -10.97 13.05 -5.78
N LEU A 90 -11.52 13.76 -4.81
CA LEU A 90 -12.89 13.55 -4.37
C LEU A 90 -13.88 14.27 -5.30
N HIS A 91 -14.96 13.59 -5.64
CA HIS A 91 -16.08 14.16 -6.39
C HIS A 91 -17.32 14.26 -5.49
N TYR A 92 -17.88 15.46 -5.36
CA TYR A 92 -19.10 15.74 -4.60
C TYR A 92 -19.81 16.97 -5.19
N GLU A 93 -21.14 17.05 -5.02
CA GLU A 93 -21.98 18.07 -5.69
C GLU A 93 -22.04 19.36 -4.90
N ALA A 94 -22.25 19.30 -3.58
CA ALA A 94 -22.39 20.47 -2.75
C ALA A 94 -21.19 20.70 -1.82
N PRO A 95 -20.85 21.97 -1.51
CA PRO A 95 -19.84 22.29 -0.50
C PRO A 95 -20.16 21.61 0.84
N GLY A 96 -19.21 20.84 1.35
CA GLY A 96 -19.36 20.11 2.61
C GLY A 96 -19.85 18.68 2.50
N ASP A 97 -20.28 18.21 1.34
CA ASP A 97 -20.65 16.79 1.11
C ASP A 97 -19.51 15.83 1.38
N PHE A 98 -18.27 16.27 1.21
CA PHE A 98 -17.09 15.48 1.58
C PHE A 98 -17.14 14.96 3.01
N LYS A 99 -17.76 15.70 3.96
CA LYS A 99 -17.91 15.28 5.36
C LYS A 99 -18.81 14.06 5.53
N ARG A 100 -19.64 13.75 4.53
CA ARG A 100 -20.53 12.58 4.48
C ARG A 100 -19.95 11.43 3.66
N MET A 101 -18.68 11.56 3.19
CA MET A 101 -18.05 10.50 2.41
C MET A 101 -17.59 9.35 3.28
N ILE A 102 -17.79 8.15 2.74
CA ILE A 102 -17.21 6.91 3.23
C ILE A 102 -16.33 6.29 2.15
N PHE A 103 -15.33 5.57 2.62
CA PHE A 103 -14.36 4.85 1.80
C PHE A 103 -14.43 3.38 2.22
N LEU A 104 -15.00 2.54 1.38
CA LEU A 104 -15.16 1.12 1.64
C LEU A 104 -14.02 0.36 1.00
N ALA A 105 -13.07 -0.11 1.81
CA ALA A 105 -12.00 -0.98 1.38
C ALA A 105 -12.47 -2.43 1.40
N VAL A 106 -12.30 -3.15 0.29
CA VAL A 106 -12.83 -4.52 0.12
C VAL A 106 -11.73 -5.44 -0.39
N GLY A 107 -11.55 -6.57 0.28
CA GLY A 107 -10.63 -7.63 -0.11
C GLY A 107 -11.20 -8.53 -1.21
N HIS A 108 -10.34 -9.34 -1.80
CA HIS A 108 -10.75 -10.35 -2.79
C HIS A 108 -11.72 -11.40 -2.21
N ASP A 109 -11.71 -11.63 -0.91
CA ASP A 109 -12.62 -12.52 -0.19
C ASP A 109 -13.98 -11.88 0.14
N GLY A 110 -14.16 -10.60 -0.22
CA GLY A 110 -15.35 -9.83 0.08
C GLY A 110 -15.38 -9.20 1.47
N TYR A 111 -14.37 -9.44 2.32
CA TYR A 111 -14.27 -8.74 3.60
C TYR A 111 -14.14 -7.24 3.35
N ALA A 112 -14.94 -6.44 4.06
CA ALA A 112 -15.05 -5.01 3.82
C ALA A 112 -14.85 -4.21 5.11
N VAL A 113 -14.05 -3.15 5.01
CA VAL A 113 -13.76 -2.23 6.11
C VAL A 113 -14.08 -0.80 5.69
N PRO A 114 -14.95 -0.10 6.42
CA PRO A 114 -15.24 1.30 6.14
C PRO A 114 -14.25 2.23 6.83
N PHE A 115 -14.00 3.36 6.18
CA PHE A 115 -13.43 4.57 6.76
C PHE A 115 -14.35 5.73 6.44
N THR A 116 -14.45 6.67 7.35
CA THR A 116 -15.14 7.95 7.10
C THR A 116 -14.14 9.01 6.68
N TRP A 117 -14.61 10.07 6.03
CA TRP A 117 -13.79 11.23 5.73
C TRP A 117 -13.13 11.80 7.00
N HIS A 118 -13.87 11.86 8.10
CA HIS A 118 -13.35 12.37 9.37
C HIS A 118 -12.22 11.53 9.95
N GLU A 119 -12.29 10.20 9.82
CA GLU A 119 -11.20 9.33 10.26
C GLU A 119 -9.94 9.55 9.42
N LEU A 120 -10.08 9.67 8.10
CA LEU A 120 -8.92 9.76 7.22
C LEU A 120 -8.32 11.18 7.15
N PHE A 121 -9.15 12.22 7.16
CA PHE A 121 -8.68 13.59 6.90
C PHE A 121 -8.75 14.50 8.12
N ASN A 122 -9.28 14.04 9.24
CA ASN A 122 -9.45 14.84 10.45
C ASN A 122 -9.15 14.07 11.75
N SER A 123 -8.35 13.00 11.68
CA SER A 123 -7.89 12.25 12.84
C SER A 123 -6.56 11.56 12.57
N PRO A 124 -5.84 11.07 13.61
CA PRO A 124 -4.58 10.34 13.45
C PRO A 124 -4.68 9.06 12.61
N VAL A 125 -5.87 8.53 12.35
CA VAL A 125 -6.08 7.34 11.52
C VAL A 125 -5.53 7.57 10.11
N GLY A 126 -5.76 8.74 9.52
CA GLY A 126 -5.31 9.04 8.17
C GLY A 126 -3.80 9.07 7.99
N GLU A 127 -3.07 9.39 9.05
CA GLU A 127 -1.60 9.42 9.04
C GLU A 127 -0.99 8.00 9.13
N GLN A 128 -1.80 6.98 9.45
CA GLN A 128 -1.37 5.63 9.73
C GLN A 128 -2.19 4.54 9.01
N ALA A 129 -3.15 4.92 8.17
CA ALA A 129 -3.85 3.99 7.29
C ALA A 129 -3.00 3.78 6.02
N ILE A 130 -2.39 2.60 5.88
CA ILE A 130 -1.37 2.29 4.88
C ILE A 130 -1.87 1.16 3.97
N VAL A 131 -1.73 1.33 2.66
CA VAL A 131 -1.83 0.25 1.66
C VAL A 131 -0.42 -0.27 1.42
N ALA A 132 -0.09 -1.36 2.11
CA ALA A 132 1.26 -1.90 2.19
C ALA A 132 1.54 -2.89 1.04
N TYR A 133 2.74 -2.81 0.52
CA TYR A 133 3.32 -3.70 -0.50
C TYR A 133 4.64 -4.33 -0.05
N GLU A 134 5.11 -4.01 1.17
CA GLU A 134 6.36 -4.52 1.75
C GLU A 134 6.16 -4.78 3.25
N CYS A 135 6.83 -5.82 3.79
CA CYS A 135 6.83 -6.16 5.20
C CYS A 135 8.25 -6.59 5.61
N GLY A 136 8.78 -5.99 6.68
CA GLY A 136 10.13 -6.31 7.17
C GLY A 136 11.25 -6.05 6.14
N GLY A 137 11.08 -5.07 5.25
CA GLY A 137 12.04 -4.78 4.19
C GLY A 137 12.01 -5.75 3.01
N GLN A 138 11.00 -6.64 2.96
CA GLN A 138 10.82 -7.58 1.86
C GLN A 138 9.52 -7.29 1.10
N PRO A 139 9.51 -7.34 -0.24
CA PRO A 139 8.29 -7.22 -1.02
C PRO A 139 7.25 -8.27 -0.61
N LEU A 140 6.00 -7.84 -0.47
CA LEU A 140 4.88 -8.75 -0.30
C LEU A 140 4.44 -9.28 -1.66
N SER A 141 4.27 -10.58 -1.76
CA SER A 141 3.65 -11.24 -2.91
C SER A 141 2.12 -11.34 -2.75
N ALA A 142 1.42 -11.70 -3.83
CA ALA A 142 0.00 -12.03 -3.75
C ALA A 142 -0.29 -13.19 -2.76
N ALA A 143 0.63 -14.16 -2.64
CA ALA A 143 0.54 -15.26 -1.67
C ALA A 143 0.66 -14.76 -0.21
N ASP A 144 1.45 -13.71 0.03
CA ASP A 144 1.57 -13.06 1.35
C ASP A 144 0.36 -12.17 1.66
N GLY A 145 -0.45 -11.88 0.66
CA GLY A 145 -1.66 -11.10 0.77
C GLY A 145 -1.53 -9.65 0.31
N ALA A 146 -0.56 -9.33 -0.56
CA ALA A 146 -0.43 -7.99 -1.13
C ALA A 146 -1.61 -7.65 -2.06
N PRO A 147 -1.98 -6.35 -2.11
CA PRO A 147 -1.66 -5.31 -1.15
C PRO A 147 -2.42 -5.49 0.17
N VAL A 148 -1.83 -5.06 1.28
CA VAL A 148 -2.43 -5.17 2.62
C VAL A 148 -2.87 -3.79 3.09
N LEU A 149 -4.15 -3.63 3.44
CA LEU A 149 -4.59 -2.43 4.17
C LEU A 149 -4.40 -2.65 5.66
N PHE A 150 -3.78 -1.68 6.31
CA PHE A 150 -3.49 -1.66 7.74
C PHE A 150 -3.77 -0.28 8.32
N SER A 151 -4.36 -0.21 9.50
CA SER A 151 -4.57 1.03 10.25
C SER A 151 -3.78 0.99 11.57
N GLY A 152 -2.65 1.70 11.61
CA GLY A 152 -1.75 1.72 12.76
C GLY A 152 -2.27 2.51 13.95
N ALA A 153 -3.23 3.41 13.75
CA ALA A 153 -3.86 4.19 14.82
C ALA A 153 -5.00 3.45 15.54
N ASP A 154 -5.38 2.27 15.06
CA ASP A 154 -6.42 1.48 15.73
C ASP A 154 -5.89 0.89 17.05
N SER A 155 -6.69 0.94 18.10
CA SER A 155 -6.33 0.34 19.40
C SER A 155 -6.09 -1.17 19.31
N VAL A 156 -6.78 -1.84 18.39
CA VAL A 156 -6.59 -3.25 18.01
C VAL A 156 -6.63 -3.34 16.49
N PRO A 157 -5.50 -3.44 15.82
CA PRO A 157 -5.42 -3.34 14.36
C PRO A 157 -6.12 -4.47 13.59
N ALA A 158 -6.33 -5.64 14.20
CA ALA A 158 -6.84 -6.82 13.50
C ALA A 158 -8.13 -6.63 12.68
N PRO A 159 -9.16 -5.89 13.15
CA PRO A 159 -10.38 -5.69 12.37
C PRO A 159 -10.16 -4.91 11.06
N ARG A 160 -9.17 -4.03 11.00
CA ARG A 160 -8.81 -3.28 9.79
C ARG A 160 -7.47 -3.72 9.18
N HIS A 161 -7.03 -4.93 9.49
CA HIS A 161 -5.91 -5.60 8.83
C HIS A 161 -6.44 -6.47 7.68
N LEU A 162 -6.65 -5.86 6.52
CA LEU A 162 -7.26 -6.47 5.36
C LEU A 162 -6.20 -6.89 4.35
N LYS A 163 -6.07 -8.20 4.13
CA LYS A 163 -5.18 -8.78 3.13
C LYS A 163 -5.86 -8.83 1.76
N ARG A 164 -5.03 -8.80 0.71
CA ARG A 164 -5.49 -8.86 -0.68
C ARG A 164 -6.57 -7.81 -0.95
N LEU A 165 -6.26 -6.57 -0.58
CA LEU A 165 -7.12 -5.43 -0.89
C LEU A 165 -7.34 -5.37 -2.41
N ALA A 166 -8.60 -5.47 -2.83
CA ALA A 166 -8.96 -5.50 -4.24
C ALA A 166 -9.51 -4.18 -4.75
N ARG A 167 -10.28 -3.48 -3.90
CA ARG A 167 -10.89 -2.20 -4.31
C ARG A 167 -11.16 -1.28 -3.12
N ILE A 168 -11.19 0.00 -3.43
CA ILE A 168 -11.67 1.07 -2.55
C ILE A 168 -12.83 1.75 -3.26
N GLU A 169 -14.01 1.69 -2.67
CA GLU A 169 -15.22 2.35 -3.18
C GLU A 169 -15.49 3.60 -2.36
N THR A 170 -15.61 4.74 -3.02
CA THR A 170 -15.96 6.00 -2.37
C THR A 170 -17.42 6.32 -2.59
N ARG A 171 -18.12 6.76 -1.56
CA ARG A 171 -19.54 7.10 -1.61
C ARG A 171 -19.83 8.33 -0.78
N VAL A 172 -20.76 9.18 -1.25
CA VAL A 172 -21.38 10.22 -0.44
C VAL A 172 -22.64 9.63 0.16
N LEU A 173 -22.78 9.65 1.48
CA LEU A 173 -24.00 9.21 2.13
C LEU A 173 -25.13 10.21 1.88
N ALA A 174 -26.36 9.73 1.68
CA ALA A 174 -27.53 10.58 1.61
C ALA A 174 -27.72 11.39 2.90
N PRO A 175 -28.31 12.59 2.84
CA PRO A 175 -28.62 13.37 4.03
C PRO A 175 -29.65 12.68 4.91
#